data_e9c4b9df9aaf0f5f1f881443efcc8f7b
#
_entry.id   e9c4b9df9aaf0f5f1f881443efcc8f7b
#
_cell.length_a   1.000
_cell.length_b   1.000
_cell.length_c   1.000
_cell.angle_alpha   90.00
_cell.angle_beta   90.00
_cell.angle_gamma   90.00
#
_symmetry.space_group_name_H-M   'P 1'
#
loop_
_entity.id
_entity.type
_entity.pdbx_description
1 polymer ?
#
loop_
_entity_poly.entity_id
_entity_poly.type
_entity_poly.pdbx_seq_one_letter_code
_entity_poly.pdbx_strand_id
1 'polypeptide(L)'
;MKIHLRRTCLMILAITVLASLARAQSQAEIDKAIEANLGDPAKFQSVMTELKQGVAKHDAAAVAALVSYPITVNPRTKKAKRVPTAGAFVASYDRIITAHIADVIEKQKYDDLFVNYQGAMFGSGEVWIASICKDKQCKESDIKVKTIQNTAGNKK
;
A
#
# COMPACT_ATOMS: atom_id res chain seq x y z
N MET A 1 36.53 36.68 4.50
CA MET A 1 36.16 35.37 3.93
C MET A 1 35.54 34.38 4.94
N LYS A 2 35.70 34.51 6.26
CA LYS A 2 35.12 33.60 7.28
C LYS A 2 33.66 33.85 7.67
N ILE A 3 33.09 35.01 7.40
CA ILE A 3 31.74 35.41 7.80
C ILE A 3 30.66 34.84 6.83
N HIS A 4 30.98 34.75 5.53
CA HIS A 4 30.04 34.21 4.53
C HIS A 4 29.84 32.71 4.64
N LEU A 5 30.85 31.95 5.07
CA LEU A 5 30.79 30.51 5.23
C LEU A 5 29.88 30.09 6.41
N ARG A 6 29.83 30.87 7.48
CA ARG A 6 28.95 30.65 8.64
C ARG A 6 27.47 30.90 8.31
N ARG A 7 27.18 31.90 7.47
CA ARG A 7 25.81 32.25 7.07
C ARG A 7 25.21 31.22 6.10
N THR A 8 26.00 30.69 5.18
CA THR A 8 25.55 29.59 4.28
C THR A 8 25.31 28.28 5.02
N CYS A 9 26.12 27.93 6.01
CA CYS A 9 25.95 26.71 6.79
C CYS A 9 24.67 26.76 7.66
N LEU A 10 24.35 27.93 8.24
CA LEU A 10 23.12 28.16 9.02
C LEU A 10 21.84 28.08 8.15
N MET A 11 21.89 28.59 6.91
CA MET A 11 20.73 28.48 5.99
C MET A 11 20.47 27.04 5.52
N ILE A 12 21.51 26.25 5.26
CA ILE A 12 21.36 24.84 4.85
C ILE A 12 20.79 24.02 6.01
N LEU A 13 21.19 24.27 7.24
CA LEU A 13 20.67 23.57 8.42
C LEU A 13 19.18 23.87 8.66
N ALA A 14 18.75 25.12 8.44
CA ALA A 14 17.35 25.52 8.59
C ALA A 14 16.42 24.87 7.55
N ILE A 15 16.87 24.70 6.31
CA ILE A 15 16.10 24.09 5.22
C ILE A 15 15.89 22.58 5.47
N THR A 16 16.89 21.88 6.00
CA THR A 16 16.78 20.44 6.30
C THR A 16 15.82 20.15 7.46
N VAL A 17 15.74 21.02 8.46
CA VAL A 17 14.81 20.88 9.60
C VAL A 17 13.36 21.08 9.16
N LEU A 18 13.08 22.07 8.31
CA LEU A 18 11.72 22.34 7.78
C LEU A 18 11.18 21.18 6.94
N ALA A 19 12.01 20.55 6.11
CA ALA A 19 11.62 19.39 5.30
C ALA A 19 11.29 18.17 6.16
N SER A 20 11.96 17.98 7.30
CA SER A 20 11.70 16.90 8.24
C SER A 20 10.37 17.07 8.98
N LEU A 21 10.02 18.30 9.34
CA LEU A 21 8.76 18.62 10.02
C LEU A 21 7.55 18.42 9.10
N ALA A 22 7.64 18.83 7.83
CA ALA A 22 6.57 18.62 6.85
C ALA A 22 6.28 17.13 6.62
N ARG A 23 7.31 16.28 6.60
CA ARG A 23 7.17 14.83 6.44
C ARG A 23 6.51 14.16 7.66
N ALA A 24 6.88 14.56 8.85
CA ALA A 24 6.28 14.05 10.09
C ALA A 24 4.79 14.41 10.18
N GLN A 25 4.40 15.58 9.69
CA GLN A 25 3.02 16.03 9.68
C GLN A 25 2.17 15.22 8.69
N SER A 26 2.70 14.93 7.50
CA SER A 26 2.03 14.09 6.51
C SER A 26 1.82 12.66 7.02
N GLN A 27 2.82 12.03 7.62
CA GLN A 27 2.70 10.70 8.19
C GLN A 27 1.63 10.64 9.29
N ALA A 28 1.58 11.61 10.20
CA ALA A 28 0.58 11.66 11.26
C ALA A 28 -0.85 11.80 10.73
N GLU A 29 -1.06 12.46 9.59
CA GLU A 29 -2.37 12.55 8.93
C GLU A 29 -2.79 11.21 8.34
N ILE A 30 -1.86 10.47 7.71
CA ILE A 30 -2.13 9.13 7.19
C ILE A 30 -2.40 8.14 8.33
N ASP A 31 -1.64 8.21 9.42
CA ASP A 31 -1.87 7.37 10.61
C ASP A 31 -3.29 7.56 11.15
N LYS A 32 -3.75 8.81 11.31
CA LYS A 32 -5.13 9.13 11.73
C LYS A 32 -6.18 8.59 10.75
N ALA A 33 -5.94 8.70 9.45
CA ALA A 33 -6.86 8.19 8.43
C ALA A 33 -6.93 6.65 8.47
N ILE A 34 -5.81 5.97 8.68
CA ILE A 34 -5.74 4.52 8.83
C ILE A 34 -6.44 4.10 10.13
N GLU A 35 -6.15 4.75 11.25
CA GLU A 35 -6.78 4.45 12.53
C GLU A 35 -8.32 4.57 12.46
N ALA A 36 -8.82 5.62 11.83
CA ALA A 36 -10.25 5.86 11.68
C ALA A 36 -10.97 4.88 10.74
N ASN A 37 -10.28 4.29 9.75
CA ASN A 37 -10.92 3.50 8.69
C ASN A 37 -10.50 2.03 8.68
N LEU A 38 -9.28 1.71 9.11
CA LEU A 38 -8.69 0.38 8.95
C LEU A 38 -8.21 -0.24 10.26
N GLY A 39 -8.05 0.56 11.31
CA GLY A 39 -7.56 0.15 12.61
C GLY A 39 -6.09 0.53 12.82
N ASP A 40 -5.29 -0.34 13.41
CA ASP A 40 -3.92 -0.06 13.87
C ASP A 40 -2.96 0.33 12.72
N PRO A 41 -2.42 1.57 12.70
CA PRO A 41 -1.45 2.01 11.68
C PRO A 41 -0.18 1.16 11.64
N ALA A 42 0.30 0.65 12.80
CA ALA A 42 1.50 -0.17 12.83
C ALA A 42 1.28 -1.52 12.14
N LYS A 43 0.11 -2.13 12.31
CA LYS A 43 -0.27 -3.34 11.56
C LYS A 43 -0.36 -3.07 10.07
N PHE A 44 -0.93 -1.93 9.67
CA PHE A 44 -0.99 -1.56 8.26
C PHE A 44 0.40 -1.39 7.66
N GLN A 45 1.31 -0.69 8.34
CA GLN A 45 2.70 -0.49 7.91
C GLN A 45 3.45 -1.82 7.77
N SER A 46 3.23 -2.78 8.69
CA SER A 46 3.80 -4.13 8.59
C SER A 46 3.33 -4.83 7.31
N VAL A 47 2.00 -4.88 7.07
CA VAL A 47 1.42 -5.51 5.88
C VAL A 47 1.91 -4.84 4.59
N MET A 48 1.98 -3.51 4.56
CA MET A 48 2.52 -2.77 3.42
C MET A 48 3.98 -3.13 3.15
N THR A 49 4.80 -3.22 4.21
CA THR A 49 6.22 -3.57 4.12
C THR A 49 6.40 -5.02 3.63
N GLU A 50 5.65 -5.95 4.21
CA GLU A 50 5.68 -7.37 3.84
C GLU A 50 5.24 -7.58 2.38
N LEU A 51 4.21 -6.85 1.93
CA LEU A 51 3.73 -6.88 0.55
C LEU A 51 4.82 -6.41 -0.43
N LYS A 52 5.46 -5.26 -0.14
CA LYS A 52 6.56 -4.74 -0.95
C LYS A 52 7.75 -5.71 -1.00
N GLN A 53 8.12 -6.28 0.13
CA GLN A 53 9.21 -7.27 0.19
C GLN A 53 8.88 -8.56 -0.56
N GLY A 54 7.64 -9.06 -0.42
CA GLY A 54 7.20 -10.26 -1.14
C GLY A 54 7.21 -10.06 -2.65
N VAL A 55 6.75 -8.90 -3.12
CA VAL A 55 6.77 -8.54 -4.55
C VAL A 55 8.20 -8.37 -5.06
N ALA A 56 9.05 -7.61 -4.36
CA ALA A 56 10.45 -7.39 -4.75
C ALA A 56 11.28 -8.69 -4.82
N LYS A 57 10.96 -9.67 -3.96
CA LYS A 57 11.58 -11.00 -3.95
C LYS A 57 10.91 -12.00 -4.89
N HIS A 58 9.82 -11.61 -5.56
CA HIS A 58 8.97 -12.51 -6.35
C HIS A 58 8.46 -13.72 -5.54
N ASP A 59 8.22 -13.51 -4.25
CA ASP A 59 7.72 -14.54 -3.33
C ASP A 59 6.18 -14.61 -3.40
N ALA A 60 5.71 -15.44 -4.32
CA ALA A 60 4.28 -15.63 -4.54
C ALA A 60 3.52 -16.14 -3.30
N ALA A 61 4.17 -16.96 -2.46
CA ALA A 61 3.56 -17.50 -1.25
C ALA A 61 3.42 -16.43 -0.16
N ALA A 62 4.47 -15.62 0.05
CA ALA A 62 4.43 -14.51 0.98
C ALA A 62 3.35 -13.49 0.59
N VAL A 63 3.27 -13.11 -0.70
CA VAL A 63 2.23 -12.19 -1.19
C VAL A 63 0.83 -12.80 -1.03
N ALA A 64 0.65 -14.10 -1.38
CA ALA A 64 -0.63 -14.79 -1.23
C ALA A 64 -1.13 -14.83 0.21
N ALA A 65 -0.25 -14.90 1.20
CA ALA A 65 -0.61 -14.89 2.63
C ALA A 65 -1.21 -13.54 3.08
N LEU A 66 -0.92 -12.47 2.37
CA LEU A 66 -1.43 -11.11 2.66
C LEU A 66 -2.77 -10.82 1.96
N VAL A 67 -3.30 -11.73 1.15
CA VAL A 67 -4.53 -11.54 0.37
C VAL A 67 -5.74 -12.06 1.13
N SER A 68 -6.87 -11.36 1.03
CA SER A 68 -8.17 -11.82 1.51
C SER A 68 -8.85 -12.70 0.45
N TYR A 69 -9.23 -13.93 0.80
CA TYR A 69 -9.86 -14.86 -0.13
C TYR A 69 -11.36 -15.07 0.16
N PRO A 70 -12.16 -15.28 -0.89
CA PRO A 70 -11.80 -15.20 -2.31
C PRO A 70 -11.55 -13.76 -2.76
N ILE A 71 -10.49 -13.54 -3.55
CA ILE A 71 -10.26 -12.23 -4.18
C ILE A 71 -10.82 -12.22 -5.60
N THR A 72 -11.35 -11.06 -6.03
CA THR A 72 -11.66 -10.81 -7.44
C THR A 72 -10.66 -9.86 -8.04
N VAL A 73 -9.88 -10.34 -8.99
CA VAL A 73 -8.98 -9.53 -9.80
C VAL A 73 -9.76 -8.87 -10.92
N ASN A 74 -9.49 -7.58 -11.20
CA ASN A 74 -10.21 -6.75 -12.17
C ASN A 74 -11.73 -6.71 -11.95
N PRO A 75 -12.23 -6.45 -10.72
CA PRO A 75 -13.66 -6.38 -10.48
C PRO A 75 -14.30 -5.33 -11.38
N ARG A 76 -15.57 -5.53 -11.75
CA ARG A 76 -16.36 -4.62 -12.60
C ARG A 76 -15.85 -4.48 -14.03
N THR A 77 -14.99 -5.37 -14.50
CA THR A 77 -14.54 -5.43 -15.89
C THR A 77 -14.95 -6.74 -16.55
N LYS A 78 -14.91 -6.78 -17.90
CA LYS A 78 -15.10 -8.04 -18.66
C LYS A 78 -13.98 -9.06 -18.40
N LYS A 79 -12.89 -8.64 -17.76
CA LYS A 79 -11.73 -9.49 -17.39
C LYS A 79 -11.75 -9.89 -15.91
N ALA A 80 -12.88 -9.71 -15.23
CA ALA A 80 -13.02 -10.10 -13.83
C ALA A 80 -12.73 -11.59 -13.64
N LYS A 81 -11.83 -11.90 -12.72
CA LYS A 81 -11.43 -13.28 -12.39
C LYS A 81 -11.46 -13.49 -10.89
N ARG A 82 -12.27 -14.43 -10.43
CA ARG A 82 -12.29 -14.87 -9.04
C ARG A 82 -11.14 -15.85 -8.78
N VAL A 83 -10.36 -15.58 -7.71
CA VAL A 83 -9.27 -16.44 -7.23
C VAL A 83 -9.69 -16.92 -5.84
N PRO A 84 -10.01 -18.21 -5.68
CA PRO A 84 -10.68 -18.70 -4.48
C PRO A 84 -9.76 -18.92 -3.28
N THR A 85 -8.48 -19.23 -3.50
CA THR A 85 -7.54 -19.64 -2.45
C THR A 85 -6.13 -19.11 -2.70
N ALA A 86 -5.28 -19.15 -1.65
CA ALA A 86 -3.86 -18.81 -1.74
C ALA A 86 -3.13 -19.67 -2.77
N GLY A 87 -3.40 -20.98 -2.83
CA GLY A 87 -2.80 -21.87 -3.84
C GLY A 87 -3.16 -21.46 -5.27
N ALA A 88 -4.42 -21.08 -5.53
CA ALA A 88 -4.86 -20.59 -6.84
C ALA A 88 -4.22 -19.24 -7.17
N PHE A 89 -3.96 -18.39 -6.16
CA PHE A 89 -3.23 -17.13 -6.32
C PHE A 89 -1.79 -17.41 -6.74
N VAL A 90 -1.06 -18.25 -6.00
CA VAL A 90 0.32 -18.67 -6.30
C VAL A 90 0.43 -19.22 -7.71
N ALA A 91 -0.46 -20.14 -8.11
CA ALA A 91 -0.48 -20.73 -9.45
C ALA A 91 -0.76 -19.71 -10.58
N SER A 92 -1.25 -18.53 -10.23
CA SER A 92 -1.57 -17.44 -11.19
C SER A 92 -0.79 -16.15 -10.93
N TYR A 93 0.25 -16.20 -10.10
CA TYR A 93 0.96 -15.04 -9.57
C TYR A 93 1.34 -14.03 -10.66
N ASP A 94 2.07 -14.45 -11.67
CA ASP A 94 2.57 -13.56 -12.75
C ASP A 94 1.45 -12.92 -13.59
N ARG A 95 0.29 -13.57 -13.63
CA ARG A 95 -0.90 -13.02 -14.31
C ARG A 95 -1.66 -12.02 -13.44
N ILE A 96 -1.49 -12.08 -12.13
CA ILE A 96 -2.13 -11.19 -11.16
C ILE A 96 -1.20 -10.02 -10.83
N ILE A 97 0.01 -10.33 -10.38
CA ILE A 97 1.07 -9.36 -10.07
C ILE A 97 1.90 -9.17 -11.35
N THR A 98 1.33 -8.44 -12.29
CA THR A 98 2.05 -8.05 -13.53
C THR A 98 3.17 -7.07 -13.20
N ALA A 99 4.11 -6.84 -14.15
CA ALA A 99 5.17 -5.86 -13.97
C ALA A 99 4.62 -4.46 -13.57
N HIS A 100 3.48 -4.06 -14.13
CA HIS A 100 2.81 -2.81 -13.76
C HIS A 100 2.33 -2.82 -12.29
N ILE A 101 1.71 -3.90 -11.83
CA ILE A 101 1.26 -4.02 -10.42
C ILE A 101 2.45 -4.06 -9.46
N ALA A 102 3.52 -4.77 -9.81
CA ALA A 102 4.74 -4.80 -9.04
C ALA A 102 5.33 -3.39 -8.88
N ASP A 103 5.46 -2.66 -9.98
CA ASP A 103 5.96 -1.27 -9.99
C ASP A 103 5.09 -0.33 -9.14
N VAL A 104 3.76 -0.44 -9.22
CA VAL A 104 2.83 0.33 -8.37
C VAL A 104 3.05 0.01 -6.88
N ILE A 105 3.16 -1.28 -6.52
CA ILE A 105 3.37 -1.69 -5.12
C ILE A 105 4.73 -1.18 -4.62
N GLU A 106 5.79 -1.36 -5.38
CA GLU A 106 7.14 -0.98 -4.98
C GLU A 106 7.31 0.53 -4.82
N LYS A 107 6.72 1.32 -5.72
CA LYS A 107 6.82 2.79 -5.70
C LYS A 107 5.88 3.49 -4.72
N GLN A 108 4.83 2.81 -4.25
CA GLN A 108 3.88 3.44 -3.32
C GLN A 108 4.59 3.93 -2.06
N LYS A 109 4.47 5.20 -1.75
CA LYS A 109 4.92 5.77 -0.47
C LYS A 109 3.77 5.77 0.53
N TYR A 110 4.12 5.67 1.81
CA TYR A 110 3.14 5.72 2.89
C TYR A 110 2.45 7.08 2.95
N ASP A 111 3.20 8.16 2.81
CA ASP A 111 2.71 9.54 2.88
C ASP A 111 1.81 9.91 1.67
N ASP A 112 1.87 9.14 0.58
CA ASP A 112 1.07 9.35 -0.64
C ASP A 112 -0.18 8.44 -0.69
N LEU A 113 -0.53 7.77 0.42
CA LEU A 113 -1.70 6.91 0.46
C LEU A 113 -3.00 7.71 0.46
N PHE A 114 -3.94 7.31 -0.40
CA PHE A 114 -5.34 7.71 -0.26
C PHE A 114 -6.07 6.68 0.61
N VAL A 115 -6.63 7.11 1.73
CA VAL A 115 -7.29 6.24 2.71
C VAL A 115 -8.74 6.68 2.91
N ASN A 116 -9.67 5.71 2.84
CA ASN A 116 -11.08 5.91 3.14
C ASN A 116 -11.68 4.62 3.73
N TYR A 117 -13.01 4.60 3.95
CA TYR A 117 -13.75 3.44 4.48
C TYR A 117 -13.65 2.16 3.61
N GLN A 118 -13.26 2.26 2.35
CA GLN A 118 -13.05 1.11 1.47
C GLN A 118 -11.67 0.48 1.62
N GLY A 119 -10.70 1.23 2.14
CA GLY A 119 -9.32 0.81 2.31
C GLY A 119 -8.31 1.91 2.01
N ALA A 120 -7.05 1.50 1.97
CA ALA A 120 -5.93 2.29 1.47
C ALA A 120 -5.63 1.89 0.02
N MET A 121 -5.53 2.90 -0.82
CA MET A 121 -5.35 2.76 -2.27
C MET A 121 -3.88 2.94 -2.64
N PHE A 122 -3.34 2.02 -3.45
CA PHE A 122 -2.04 2.11 -4.08
C PHE A 122 -2.21 2.51 -5.55
N GLY A 123 -1.34 3.42 -5.99
CA GLY A 123 -1.40 3.98 -7.34
C GLY A 123 -2.70 4.75 -7.59
N SER A 124 -3.35 4.47 -8.70
CA SER A 124 -4.64 5.05 -9.11
C SER A 124 -5.82 4.10 -8.88
N GLY A 125 -5.69 3.16 -7.94
CA GLY A 125 -6.69 2.15 -7.61
C GLY A 125 -6.32 0.74 -8.07
N GLU A 126 -5.07 0.53 -8.45
CA GLU A 126 -4.56 -0.78 -8.88
C GLU A 126 -4.60 -1.81 -7.75
N VAL A 127 -4.25 -1.41 -6.53
CA VAL A 127 -4.29 -2.31 -5.37
C VAL A 127 -5.00 -1.60 -4.21
N TRP A 128 -5.85 -2.37 -3.50
CA TRP A 128 -6.52 -1.90 -2.30
C TRP A 128 -6.22 -2.84 -1.14
N ILE A 129 -5.77 -2.26 -0.03
CA ILE A 129 -5.59 -2.93 1.25
C ILE A 129 -6.69 -2.46 2.18
N ALA A 130 -7.38 -3.38 2.84
CA ALA A 130 -8.52 -3.08 3.69
C ALA A 130 -8.49 -3.88 4.99
N SER A 131 -9.24 -3.41 5.96
CA SER A 131 -9.58 -4.16 7.17
C SER A 131 -10.66 -5.17 6.85
N ILE A 132 -10.41 -6.45 7.16
CA ILE A 132 -11.31 -7.57 6.91
C ILE A 132 -11.77 -8.11 8.25
N CYS A 133 -13.04 -7.96 8.56
CA CYS A 133 -13.62 -8.47 9.79
C CYS A 133 -13.53 -10.00 9.87
N LYS A 134 -13.13 -10.54 11.02
CA LYS A 134 -13.10 -11.98 11.31
C LYS A 134 -14.42 -12.49 11.86
N ASP A 135 -15.19 -11.61 12.47
CA ASP A 135 -16.48 -11.92 13.06
C ASP A 135 -17.57 -10.96 12.55
N LYS A 136 -18.83 -11.30 12.80
CA LYS A 136 -20.00 -10.51 12.35
C LYS A 136 -20.09 -9.13 13.00
N GLN A 137 -19.52 -8.95 14.17
CA GLN A 137 -19.51 -7.70 14.92
C GLN A 137 -18.27 -6.86 14.63
N CYS A 138 -17.33 -7.39 13.82
CA CYS A 138 -16.06 -6.75 13.49
C CYS A 138 -15.22 -6.35 14.72
N LYS A 139 -15.25 -7.17 15.77
CA LYS A 139 -14.42 -6.96 16.96
C LYS A 139 -12.95 -7.23 16.68
N GLU A 140 -12.69 -8.18 15.80
CA GLU A 140 -11.36 -8.50 15.29
C GLU A 140 -11.33 -8.36 13.80
N SER A 141 -10.23 -7.80 13.29
CA SER A 141 -9.99 -7.66 11.86
C SER A 141 -8.53 -7.88 11.49
N ASP A 142 -8.33 -8.30 10.25
CA ASP A 142 -7.01 -8.40 9.63
C ASP A 142 -6.87 -7.38 8.52
N ILE A 143 -5.69 -6.80 8.39
CA ILE A 143 -5.33 -5.95 7.26
C ILE A 143 -4.90 -6.86 6.11
N LYS A 144 -5.59 -6.79 4.97
CA LYS A 144 -5.36 -7.67 3.82
C LYS A 144 -5.51 -6.94 2.49
N VAL A 145 -4.83 -7.44 1.47
CA VAL A 145 -5.08 -7.06 0.08
C VAL A 145 -6.46 -7.57 -0.32
N LYS A 146 -7.38 -6.67 -0.65
CA LYS A 146 -8.79 -6.96 -0.97
C LYS A 146 -9.09 -6.91 -2.45
N THR A 147 -8.38 -6.06 -3.21
CA THR A 147 -8.65 -5.85 -4.63
C THR A 147 -7.36 -5.64 -5.38
N ILE A 148 -7.25 -6.23 -6.57
CA ILE A 148 -6.17 -5.98 -7.54
C ILE A 148 -6.80 -5.70 -8.91
N GLN A 149 -6.39 -4.61 -9.56
CA GLN A 149 -6.83 -4.19 -10.88
C GLN A 149 -5.62 -4.07 -11.82
N ASN A 150 -5.22 -5.19 -12.40
CA ASN A 150 -4.04 -5.26 -13.25
C ASN A 150 -4.29 -4.81 -14.71
N THR A 151 -5.50 -4.36 -15.03
CA THR A 151 -5.86 -3.79 -16.34
C THR A 151 -5.96 -2.27 -16.32
N ALA A 152 -5.79 -1.61 -15.17
CA ALA A 152 -5.93 -0.16 -15.03
C ALA A 152 -4.87 0.64 -15.82
N GLY A 153 -3.69 0.07 -16.07
CA GLY A 153 -2.61 0.70 -16.82
C GLY A 153 -2.75 0.67 -18.36
N ASN A 154 -3.77 0.04 -18.92
CA ASN A 154 -3.96 -0.13 -20.36
C ASN A 154 -4.93 0.89 -21.00
N LYS A 155 -5.04 2.10 -20.47
CA LYS A 155 -5.66 3.19 -21.25
C LYS A 155 -4.63 3.69 -22.29
N LYS A 156 -4.75 3.19 -23.53
CA LYS A 156 -4.19 3.88 -24.70
C LYS A 156 -5.00 5.14 -24.95
#